data_3af60971b1226a00ef674313dfc47364
#
_entry.id   3af60971b1226a00ef674313dfc47364
#
_cell.length_a   1.000
_cell.length_b   1.000
_cell.length_c   1.000
_cell.angle_alpha   90.00
_cell.angle_beta   90.00
_cell.angle_gamma   90.00
#
_symmetry.space_group_name_H-M   'P 1'
#
loop_
_entity.id
_entity.type
_entity.pdbx_description
1 polymer ?
#
loop_
_entity_poly.entity_id
_entity_poly.type
_entity_poly.pdbx_seq_one_letter_code
_entity_poly.pdbx_strand_id
1 'polypeptide(L)'
;IFLNGHHLKECIYQYIELWKEDFGADYEKFKTWFTKYCYVCATLVDRIVPGFPRKEIAQIQKKICYADNLVVQAEIFHLWVIEAAENLSLRQLAEEFPANKAGLNVLFVKSEAPYHERKVTLLNGPHTVLSPVAYLSGVNIVRDACNHPVIGKYVRKVQFDELMQTLNLPIDELKK
;
A
#
# COMPACT_ATOMS: atom_id res chain seq x y z
N ILE A 1 0.95 -0.13 -5.97
CA ILE A 1 0.15 0.22 -7.17
C ILE A 1 -1.29 0.40 -6.71
N PHE A 2 -1.87 1.56 -6.99
CA PHE A 2 -3.28 1.84 -6.71
C PHE A 2 -4.20 0.97 -7.56
N LEU A 3 -5.35 0.56 -7.01
CA LEU A 3 -6.32 -0.33 -7.67
C LEU A 3 -5.72 -1.66 -8.17
N ASN A 4 -4.71 -2.16 -7.47
CA ASN A 4 -3.96 -3.36 -7.89
C ASN A 4 -4.86 -4.58 -8.16
N GLY A 5 -5.85 -4.83 -7.31
CA GLY A 5 -6.81 -5.92 -7.49
C GLY A 5 -7.70 -5.71 -8.71
N HIS A 6 -8.17 -4.49 -8.94
CA HIS A 6 -8.98 -4.17 -10.11
C HIS A 6 -8.19 -4.37 -11.41
N HIS A 7 -6.97 -3.85 -11.47
CA HIS A 7 -6.09 -4.05 -12.64
C HIS A 7 -5.74 -5.52 -12.85
N LEU A 8 -5.46 -6.26 -11.78
CA LEU A 8 -5.20 -7.70 -11.90
C LEU A 8 -6.41 -8.44 -12.47
N LYS A 9 -7.61 -8.17 -11.95
CA LYS A 9 -8.87 -8.76 -12.43
C LYS A 9 -9.08 -8.46 -13.92
N GLU A 10 -8.87 -7.21 -14.30
CA GLU A 10 -8.99 -6.75 -15.69
C GLU A 10 -7.99 -7.45 -16.61
N CYS A 11 -6.72 -7.53 -16.22
CA CYS A 11 -5.69 -8.26 -16.97
C CYS A 11 -6.03 -9.74 -17.15
N ILE A 12 -6.55 -10.41 -16.10
CA ILE A 12 -6.95 -11.81 -16.21
C ILE A 12 -8.10 -11.98 -17.20
N TYR A 13 -9.10 -11.11 -17.20
CA TYR A 13 -10.17 -11.17 -18.21
C TYR A 13 -9.63 -10.94 -19.64
N GLN A 14 -8.68 -10.02 -19.80
CA GLN A 14 -8.04 -9.82 -21.13
C GLN A 14 -7.28 -11.07 -21.57
N TYR A 15 -6.56 -11.75 -20.66
CA TYR A 15 -5.89 -13.02 -20.99
C TYR A 15 -6.87 -14.15 -21.31
N ILE A 16 -7.98 -14.24 -20.58
CA ILE A 16 -9.03 -15.22 -20.89
C ILE A 16 -9.61 -15.01 -22.29
N GLU A 17 -9.85 -13.76 -22.68
CA GLU A 17 -10.33 -13.44 -24.04
C GLU A 17 -9.25 -13.69 -25.11
N LEU A 18 -8.00 -13.33 -24.83
CA LEU A 18 -6.89 -13.53 -25.76
C LEU A 18 -6.66 -15.01 -26.09
N TRP A 19 -6.79 -15.88 -25.10
CA TRP A 19 -6.57 -17.33 -25.24
C TRP A 19 -7.85 -18.13 -25.45
N LYS A 20 -8.90 -17.47 -25.89
CA LYS A 20 -10.21 -18.10 -26.11
C LYS A 20 -10.16 -19.33 -27.01
N GLU A 21 -9.37 -19.28 -28.08
CA GLU A 21 -9.20 -20.41 -29.01
C GLU A 21 -8.44 -21.58 -28.35
N ASP A 22 -7.42 -21.28 -27.53
CA ASP A 22 -6.65 -22.30 -26.80
C ASP A 22 -7.48 -23.01 -25.75
N PHE A 23 -8.37 -22.29 -25.06
CA PHE A 23 -9.33 -22.87 -24.12
C PHE A 23 -10.41 -23.72 -24.81
N GLY A 24 -10.74 -23.41 -26.07
CA GLY A 24 -11.74 -24.13 -26.84
C GLY A 24 -13.07 -24.31 -26.10
N ALA A 25 -13.50 -25.57 -25.92
CA ALA A 25 -14.76 -25.88 -25.22
C ALA A 25 -14.76 -25.54 -23.73
N ASP A 26 -13.61 -25.30 -23.11
CA ASP A 26 -13.49 -24.98 -21.68
C ASP A 26 -13.49 -23.47 -21.40
N TYR A 27 -13.47 -22.62 -22.42
CA TYR A 27 -13.48 -21.16 -22.28
C TYR A 27 -14.60 -20.64 -21.39
N GLU A 28 -15.84 -20.96 -21.70
CA GLU A 28 -17.00 -20.49 -20.92
C GLU A 28 -17.03 -21.07 -19.51
N LYS A 29 -16.57 -22.32 -19.33
CA LYS A 29 -16.46 -22.95 -18.01
C LYS A 29 -15.41 -22.25 -17.16
N PHE A 30 -14.24 -21.96 -17.71
CA PHE A 30 -13.17 -21.28 -17.01
C PHE A 30 -13.54 -19.85 -16.64
N LYS A 31 -14.13 -19.08 -17.56
CA LYS A 31 -14.61 -17.73 -17.34
C LYS A 31 -15.65 -17.68 -16.21
N THR A 32 -16.62 -18.61 -16.27
CA THR A 32 -17.65 -18.73 -15.22
C THR A 32 -17.07 -19.12 -13.88
N TRP A 33 -16.15 -20.08 -13.86
CA TRP A 33 -15.46 -20.49 -12.64
C TRP A 33 -14.66 -19.34 -12.03
N PHE A 34 -13.85 -18.65 -12.83
CA PHE A 34 -13.06 -17.51 -12.36
C PHE A 34 -13.97 -16.41 -11.77
N THR A 35 -15.01 -16.02 -12.48
CA THR A 35 -15.95 -14.98 -12.02
C THR A 35 -16.64 -15.35 -10.72
N LYS A 36 -16.97 -16.63 -10.52
CA LYS A 36 -17.78 -17.10 -9.39
C LYS A 36 -16.94 -17.45 -8.16
N TYR A 37 -15.75 -17.99 -8.35
CA TYR A 37 -14.97 -18.60 -7.26
C TYR A 37 -13.62 -17.94 -6.99
N CYS A 38 -13.14 -17.02 -7.85
CA CYS A 38 -11.91 -16.30 -7.62
C CYS A 38 -12.20 -14.89 -7.09
N TYR A 39 -11.77 -14.63 -5.87
CA TYR A 39 -11.92 -13.34 -5.23
C TYR A 39 -10.66 -12.52 -5.41
N VAL A 40 -10.71 -11.49 -6.26
CA VAL A 40 -9.59 -10.59 -6.49
C VAL A 40 -9.82 -9.32 -5.67
N CYS A 41 -9.11 -9.22 -4.55
CA CYS A 41 -9.19 -8.11 -3.61
C CYS A 41 -8.20 -7.01 -3.98
N ALA A 42 -8.62 -5.74 -3.92
CA ALA A 42 -7.71 -4.61 -3.98
C ALA A 42 -7.03 -4.40 -2.61
N THR A 43 -5.78 -3.97 -2.62
CA THR A 43 -5.05 -3.77 -1.37
C THR A 43 -4.24 -2.48 -1.36
N LEU A 44 -4.18 -1.85 -0.19
CA LEU A 44 -3.28 -0.76 0.11
C LEU A 44 -2.33 -1.18 1.23
N VAL A 45 -1.04 -1.12 0.98
CA VAL A 45 0.00 -1.34 1.98
C VAL A 45 0.71 -0.02 2.25
N ASP A 46 0.88 0.28 3.53
CA ASP A 46 1.68 1.42 4.00
C ASP A 46 2.75 0.94 4.97
N ARG A 47 3.96 0.82 4.47
CA ARG A 47 5.17 0.43 5.21
C ARG A 47 6.41 0.80 4.40
N ILE A 48 7.36 1.48 5.04
CA ILE A 48 8.64 1.78 4.40
C ILE A 48 9.56 0.57 4.50
N VAL A 49 10.05 0.12 3.36
CA VAL A 49 11.04 -0.96 3.24
C VAL A 49 12.22 -0.43 2.44
N PRO A 50 13.25 0.11 3.11
CA PRO A 50 14.50 0.52 2.45
C PRO A 50 15.20 -0.71 1.89
N GLY A 51 15.68 -0.75 0.74
CA GLY A 51 16.27 -1.91 0.06
C GLY A 51 17.23 -2.78 0.92
N PHE A 52 18.07 -3.56 0.28
CA PHE A 52 18.98 -4.51 0.94
C PHE A 52 19.93 -3.80 1.93
N PRO A 53 20.01 -4.24 3.20
CA PRO A 53 20.78 -3.58 4.27
C PRO A 53 22.28 -3.90 4.19
N ARG A 54 22.99 -3.37 3.20
CA ARG A 54 24.40 -3.70 2.89
C ARG A 54 25.34 -3.58 4.06
N LYS A 55 25.13 -2.61 4.95
CA LYS A 55 26.00 -2.36 6.10
C LYS A 55 25.72 -3.29 7.27
N GLU A 56 24.49 -3.69 7.43
CA GLU A 56 23.98 -4.45 8.58
C GLU A 56 23.81 -5.95 8.29
N ILE A 57 24.00 -6.38 7.04
CA ILE A 57 23.68 -7.75 6.59
C ILE A 57 24.38 -8.83 7.42
N ALA A 58 25.66 -8.66 7.75
CA ALA A 58 26.40 -9.64 8.54
C ALA A 58 25.81 -9.82 9.95
N GLN A 59 25.38 -8.72 10.58
CA GLN A 59 24.75 -8.76 11.90
C GLN A 59 23.35 -9.38 11.85
N ILE A 60 22.59 -9.09 10.79
CA ILE A 60 21.27 -9.64 10.58
C ILE A 60 21.34 -11.14 10.35
N GLN A 61 22.23 -11.61 9.45
CA GLN A 61 22.41 -13.02 9.16
C GLN A 61 22.87 -13.82 10.41
N LYS A 62 23.69 -13.20 11.26
CA LYS A 62 24.05 -13.79 12.56
C LYS A 62 22.84 -13.97 13.48
N LYS A 63 21.90 -13.02 13.48
CA LYS A 63 20.67 -13.09 14.30
C LYS A 63 19.65 -14.12 13.78
N ILE A 64 19.50 -14.22 12.47
CA ILE A 64 18.57 -15.17 11.85
C ILE A 64 19.17 -16.57 11.70
N CYS A 65 20.48 -16.73 11.94
CA CYS A 65 21.21 -18.00 11.91
C CYS A 65 21.29 -18.69 10.53
N TYR A 66 21.08 -17.96 9.43
CA TYR A 66 21.29 -18.45 8.07
C TYR A 66 21.68 -17.33 7.12
N ALA A 67 22.23 -17.67 5.94
CA ALA A 67 22.56 -16.73 4.90
C ALA A 67 21.31 -16.45 4.02
N ASP A 68 20.96 -15.20 3.90
CA ASP A 68 19.85 -14.74 3.05
C ASP A 68 20.31 -13.52 2.24
N ASN A 69 20.32 -13.66 0.93
CA ASN A 69 20.72 -12.60 0.00
C ASN A 69 19.55 -11.67 -0.40
N LEU A 70 18.33 -11.96 0.06
CA LEU A 70 17.11 -11.21 -0.22
C LEU A 70 16.56 -10.51 1.02
N VAL A 71 17.31 -10.54 2.13
CA VAL A 71 16.92 -9.89 3.37
C VAL A 71 16.61 -8.41 3.15
N VAL A 72 15.52 -7.95 3.70
CA VAL A 72 15.16 -6.54 3.80
C VAL A 72 14.80 -6.16 5.22
N GLN A 73 15.00 -4.91 5.56
CA GLN A 73 14.51 -4.33 6.82
C GLN A 73 13.27 -3.49 6.53
N ALA A 74 12.37 -3.42 7.48
CA ALA A 74 11.20 -2.56 7.39
C ALA A 74 11.02 -1.79 8.69
N GLU A 75 10.33 -0.67 8.63
CA GLU A 75 9.85 0.01 9.83
C GLU A 75 8.86 -0.87 10.62
N ILE A 76 8.73 -0.60 11.92
CA ILE A 76 7.80 -1.34 12.78
C ILE A 76 6.35 -1.03 12.40
N PHE A 77 6.06 0.23 12.06
CA PHE A 77 4.74 0.63 11.57
C PHE A 77 4.37 -0.14 10.31
N HIS A 78 3.16 -0.59 10.25
CA HIS A 78 2.56 -1.19 9.06
C HIS A 78 1.05 -1.00 9.07
N LEU A 79 0.50 -0.82 7.89
CA LEU A 79 -0.93 -0.83 7.63
C LEU A 79 -1.17 -1.62 6.35
N TRP A 80 -2.07 -2.59 6.43
CA TRP A 80 -2.54 -3.33 5.26
C TRP A 80 -4.05 -3.27 5.18
N VAL A 81 -4.57 -2.50 4.25
CA VAL A 81 -6.00 -2.39 3.97
C VAL A 81 -6.32 -3.33 2.82
N ILE A 82 -7.32 -4.16 2.99
CA ILE A 82 -7.80 -5.13 2.00
C ILE A 82 -9.28 -4.85 1.73
N GLU A 83 -9.57 -4.44 0.51
CA GLU A 83 -10.94 -4.27 0.01
C GLU A 83 -11.50 -5.63 -0.39
N ALA A 84 -12.65 -5.99 0.15
CA ALA A 84 -13.31 -7.22 -0.23
C ALA A 84 -13.81 -7.16 -1.68
N ALA A 85 -13.66 -8.24 -2.43
CA ALA A 85 -14.26 -8.38 -3.74
C ALA A 85 -15.80 -8.26 -3.66
N GLU A 86 -16.46 -7.83 -4.73
CA GLU A 86 -17.90 -7.56 -4.78
C GLU A 86 -18.77 -8.73 -4.30
N ASN A 87 -18.34 -9.96 -4.57
CA ASN A 87 -19.05 -11.19 -4.22
C ASN A 87 -18.52 -11.85 -2.93
N LEU A 88 -17.69 -11.15 -2.15
CA LEU A 88 -17.10 -11.64 -0.90
C LEU A 88 -17.48 -10.73 0.27
N SER A 89 -18.10 -11.28 1.30
CA SER A 89 -18.40 -10.50 2.51
C SER A 89 -17.13 -10.28 3.34
N LEU A 90 -17.09 -9.14 4.07
CA LEU A 90 -15.96 -8.84 4.99
C LEU A 90 -15.76 -9.94 6.03
N ARG A 91 -16.85 -10.58 6.48
CA ARG A 91 -16.78 -11.67 7.44
C ARG A 91 -16.09 -12.89 6.85
N GLN A 92 -16.49 -13.33 5.66
CA GLN A 92 -15.86 -14.46 4.97
C GLN A 92 -14.37 -14.18 4.70
N LEU A 93 -14.03 -12.97 4.22
CA LEU A 93 -12.64 -12.57 4.00
C LEU A 93 -11.82 -12.69 5.29
N ALA A 94 -12.35 -12.19 6.42
CA ALA A 94 -11.66 -12.24 7.71
C ALA A 94 -11.57 -13.67 8.31
N GLU A 95 -12.47 -14.56 7.93
CA GLU A 95 -12.45 -15.98 8.33
C GLU A 95 -11.43 -16.76 7.50
N GLU A 96 -11.37 -16.54 6.19
CA GLU A 96 -10.45 -17.23 5.28
C GLU A 96 -9.00 -16.69 5.35
N PHE A 97 -8.85 -15.39 5.63
CA PHE A 97 -7.55 -14.73 5.79
C PHE A 97 -7.45 -14.03 7.16
N PRO A 98 -7.26 -14.77 8.26
CA PRO A 98 -7.35 -14.22 9.61
C PRO A 98 -6.10 -13.45 10.07
N ALA A 99 -5.44 -12.69 9.20
CA ALA A 99 -4.21 -11.96 9.50
C ALA A 99 -4.38 -10.91 10.62
N ASN A 100 -5.57 -10.32 10.74
CA ASN A 100 -5.91 -9.39 11.82
C ASN A 100 -5.91 -10.08 13.21
N LYS A 101 -6.19 -11.39 13.27
CA LYS A 101 -6.15 -12.17 14.53
C LYS A 101 -4.72 -12.49 14.96
N ALA A 102 -3.75 -12.38 14.06
CA ALA A 102 -2.33 -12.58 14.35
C ALA A 102 -1.65 -11.33 14.96
N GLY A 103 -2.41 -10.30 15.34
CA GLY A 103 -1.89 -9.06 15.89
C GLY A 103 -1.31 -8.11 14.84
N LEU A 104 -1.55 -8.38 13.55
CA LEU A 104 -1.15 -7.51 12.45
C LEU A 104 -2.20 -6.41 12.23
N ASN A 105 -1.74 -5.21 11.86
CA ASN A 105 -2.63 -4.10 11.52
C ASN A 105 -3.20 -4.28 10.10
N VAL A 106 -4.12 -5.23 9.97
CA VAL A 106 -4.83 -5.56 8.74
C VAL A 106 -6.29 -5.15 8.89
N LEU A 107 -6.77 -4.34 7.96
CA LEU A 107 -8.14 -3.86 7.91
C LEU A 107 -8.86 -4.46 6.69
N PHE A 108 -10.01 -5.09 6.93
CA PHE A 108 -10.91 -5.53 5.86
C PHE A 108 -12.00 -4.49 5.68
N VAL A 109 -12.12 -3.95 4.48
CA VAL A 109 -12.99 -2.80 4.18
C VAL A 109 -13.85 -3.05 2.95
N LYS A 110 -14.92 -2.27 2.81
CA LYS A 110 -15.76 -2.27 1.60
C LYS A 110 -15.15 -1.42 0.48
N SER A 111 -14.33 -0.42 0.84
CA SER A 111 -13.59 0.41 -0.12
C SER A 111 -12.27 0.85 0.50
N GLU A 112 -11.18 0.68 -0.24
CA GLU A 112 -9.85 1.15 0.15
C GLU A 112 -9.62 2.63 -0.22
N ALA A 113 -10.48 3.21 -1.06
CA ALA A 113 -10.32 4.56 -1.59
C ALA A 113 -10.09 5.65 -0.52
N PRO A 114 -10.84 5.70 0.60
CA PRO A 114 -10.59 6.71 1.64
C PRO A 114 -9.20 6.60 2.26
N TYR A 115 -8.69 5.38 2.43
CA TYR A 115 -7.35 5.13 2.96
C TYR A 115 -6.28 5.54 1.96
N HIS A 116 -6.51 5.25 0.68
CA HIS A 116 -5.64 5.65 -0.41
C HIS A 116 -5.55 7.17 -0.53
N GLU A 117 -6.68 7.86 -0.60
CA GLU A 117 -6.73 9.32 -0.68
C GLU A 117 -5.98 9.97 0.49
N ARG A 118 -6.22 9.50 1.72
CA ARG A 118 -5.51 9.98 2.90
C ARG A 118 -4.01 9.76 2.76
N LYS A 119 -3.57 8.55 2.39
CA LYS A 119 -2.15 8.25 2.23
C LYS A 119 -1.48 9.11 1.17
N VAL A 120 -2.07 9.20 -0.02
CA VAL A 120 -1.49 9.96 -1.14
C VAL A 120 -1.42 11.44 -0.80
N THR A 121 -2.44 11.98 -0.20
CA THR A 121 -2.52 13.40 0.12
C THR A 121 -1.63 13.78 1.31
N LEU A 122 -1.70 13.03 2.42
CA LEU A 122 -1.04 13.43 3.67
C LEU A 122 0.34 12.79 3.89
N LEU A 123 0.69 11.74 3.15
CA LEU A 123 2.02 11.13 3.23
C LEU A 123 2.83 11.44 1.95
N ASN A 124 2.33 11.07 0.79
CA ASN A 124 3.07 11.25 -0.47
C ASN A 124 3.13 12.71 -0.90
N GLY A 125 2.03 13.47 -0.74
CA GLY A 125 1.95 14.89 -1.08
C GLY A 125 3.04 15.74 -0.40
N PRO A 126 3.18 15.69 0.94
CA PRO A 126 4.25 16.38 1.64
C PRO A 126 5.66 16.02 1.17
N HIS A 127 5.94 14.76 0.80
CA HIS A 127 7.22 14.37 0.22
C HIS A 127 7.48 15.03 -1.12
N THR A 128 6.45 15.13 -1.96
CA THR A 128 6.55 15.80 -3.27
C THR A 128 6.87 17.28 -3.13
N VAL A 129 6.28 17.94 -2.14
CA VAL A 129 6.50 19.35 -1.84
C VAL A 129 7.87 19.58 -1.16
N LEU A 130 8.24 18.68 -0.24
CA LEU A 130 9.48 18.75 0.53
C LEU A 130 10.72 18.61 -0.35
N SER A 131 10.71 17.62 -1.26
CA SER A 131 11.91 17.17 -1.97
C SER A 131 12.63 18.29 -2.74
N PRO A 132 11.97 19.08 -3.61
CA PRO A 132 12.65 20.14 -4.35
C PRO A 132 13.16 21.27 -3.43
N VAL A 133 12.40 21.63 -2.41
CA VAL A 133 12.77 22.71 -1.49
C VAL A 133 13.97 22.30 -0.63
N ALA A 134 13.94 21.08 -0.10
CA ALA A 134 15.04 20.55 0.71
C ALA A 134 16.32 20.41 -0.13
N TYR A 135 16.21 19.83 -1.31
CA TYR A 135 17.34 19.65 -2.22
C TYR A 135 18.02 20.98 -2.59
N LEU A 136 17.25 21.97 -3.01
CA LEU A 136 17.76 23.30 -3.36
C LEU A 136 18.35 24.05 -2.15
N SER A 137 17.93 23.68 -0.94
CA SER A 137 18.46 24.23 0.31
C SER A 137 19.69 23.44 0.85
N GLY A 138 20.17 22.44 0.12
CA GLY A 138 21.31 21.61 0.52
C GLY A 138 20.98 20.56 1.58
N VAL A 139 19.70 20.28 1.85
CA VAL A 139 19.27 19.29 2.85
C VAL A 139 18.82 18.02 2.13
N ASN A 140 19.61 16.95 2.26
CA ASN A 140 19.43 15.72 1.47
C ASN A 140 18.69 14.58 2.19
N ILE A 141 18.34 14.77 3.46
CA ILE A 141 17.69 13.73 4.28
C ILE A 141 16.34 14.27 4.77
N VAL A 142 15.26 13.50 4.55
CA VAL A 142 13.89 13.87 4.92
C VAL A 142 13.78 14.24 6.40
N ARG A 143 14.36 13.45 7.30
CA ARG A 143 14.36 13.73 8.74
C ARG A 143 14.96 15.10 9.06
N ASP A 144 16.08 15.45 8.43
CA ASP A 144 16.79 16.71 8.68
C ASP A 144 15.99 17.88 8.10
N ALA A 145 15.35 17.68 6.94
CA ALA A 145 14.46 18.66 6.34
C ALA A 145 13.21 18.92 7.20
N CYS A 146 12.60 17.88 7.74
CA CYS A 146 11.45 18.02 8.66
C CYS A 146 11.83 18.72 9.97
N ASN A 147 13.05 18.55 10.44
CA ASN A 147 13.59 19.22 11.64
C ASN A 147 14.16 20.62 11.34
N HIS A 148 14.35 20.99 10.08
CA HIS A 148 14.86 22.30 9.72
C HIS A 148 13.84 23.40 10.09
N PRO A 149 14.27 24.51 10.73
CA PRO A 149 13.37 25.50 11.30
C PRO A 149 12.46 26.20 10.27
N VAL A 150 12.91 26.32 9.03
CA VAL A 150 12.13 26.92 7.95
C VAL A 150 11.41 25.86 7.14
N ILE A 151 12.13 24.85 6.62
CA ILE A 151 11.56 23.81 5.75
C ILE A 151 10.49 23.00 6.48
N GLY A 152 10.74 22.62 7.74
CA GLY A 152 9.77 21.87 8.54
C GLY A 152 8.47 22.64 8.78
N LYS A 153 8.55 23.98 9.01
CA LYS A 153 7.36 24.82 9.12
C LYS A 153 6.60 24.93 7.80
N TYR A 154 7.32 25.08 6.69
CA TYR A 154 6.74 25.10 5.36
C TYR A 154 5.96 23.83 5.04
N VAL A 155 6.58 22.67 5.22
CA VAL A 155 5.94 21.36 4.94
C VAL A 155 4.72 21.14 5.82
N ARG A 156 4.80 21.46 7.12
CA ARG A 156 3.64 21.36 8.02
C ARG A 156 2.50 22.24 7.59
N LYS A 157 2.80 23.47 7.17
CA LYS A 157 1.78 24.40 6.68
C LYS A 157 1.09 23.84 5.44
N VAL A 158 1.85 23.37 4.46
CA VAL A 158 1.29 22.76 3.24
C VAL A 158 0.47 21.53 3.60
N GLN A 159 0.97 20.65 4.48
CA GLN A 159 0.28 19.42 4.85
C GLN A 159 -1.06 19.67 5.55
N PHE A 160 -1.08 20.56 6.55
CA PHE A 160 -2.25 20.74 7.41
C PHE A 160 -3.18 21.86 6.97
N ASP A 161 -2.65 22.95 6.41
CA ASP A 161 -3.46 24.11 6.04
C ASP A 161 -3.94 24.04 4.58
N GLU A 162 -3.27 23.26 3.72
CA GLU A 162 -3.60 23.17 2.31
C GLU A 162 -4.06 21.77 1.91
N LEU A 163 -3.17 20.75 1.98
CA LEU A 163 -3.48 19.40 1.49
C LEU A 163 -4.60 18.73 2.29
N MET A 164 -4.58 18.82 3.62
CA MET A 164 -5.59 18.19 4.46
C MET A 164 -7.00 18.72 4.17
N GLN A 165 -7.12 19.98 3.75
CA GLN A 165 -8.41 20.59 3.41
C GLN A 165 -9.02 20.06 2.10
N THR A 166 -8.23 19.39 1.26
CA THR A 166 -8.73 18.78 0.02
C THR A 166 -9.39 17.42 0.24
N LEU A 167 -9.22 16.82 1.43
CA LEU A 167 -9.80 15.52 1.77
C LEU A 167 -11.22 15.68 2.31
N ASN A 168 -12.12 14.90 1.74
CA ASN A 168 -13.52 14.85 2.20
C ASN A 168 -13.70 13.79 3.32
N LEU A 169 -12.86 13.88 4.36
CA LEU A 169 -12.87 13.00 5.52
C LEU A 169 -12.93 13.81 6.82
N PRO A 170 -13.49 13.25 7.91
CA PRO A 170 -13.52 13.93 9.20
C PRO A 170 -12.10 14.28 9.67
N ILE A 171 -11.90 15.55 10.04
CA ILE A 171 -10.58 16.08 10.45
C ILE A 171 -9.98 15.28 11.63
N ASP A 172 -10.81 14.80 12.54
CA ASP A 172 -10.36 14.01 13.70
C ASP A 172 -9.81 12.63 13.30
N GLU A 173 -10.24 12.08 12.17
CA GLU A 173 -9.69 10.85 11.59
C GLU A 173 -8.39 11.09 10.82
N LEU A 174 -8.21 12.29 10.28
CA LEU A 174 -7.02 12.69 9.52
C LEU A 174 -5.80 12.99 10.41
N LYS A 175 -6.03 13.31 11.70
CA LYS A 175 -4.97 13.65 12.66
C LYS A 175 -4.47 12.46 13.47
N LYS A 176 -5.10 11.31 13.35
CA LYS A 176 -4.67 10.04 13.97
C LYS A 176 -3.61 9.34 13.12
#